data_ae02730181a18a507dbbf90c05c0ce54
#
_entry.id   ae02730181a18a507dbbf90c05c0ce54
#
_cell.length_a   1.000
_cell.length_b   1.000
_cell.length_c   1.000
_cell.angle_alpha   90.00
_cell.angle_beta   90.00
_cell.angle_gamma   90.00
#
_symmetry.space_group_name_H-M   'P 1'
#
loop_
_entity.id
_entity.type
_entity.pdbx_description
1 polymer ?
#
loop_
_entity_poly.entity_id
_entity_poly.type
_entity_poly.pdbx_seq_one_letter_code
_entity_poly.pdbx_strand_id
1 'polypeptide(L)'
;MDQNTLTVKRGELNLVDYESERVIDAEDNIVCPGFVDLHSHAGLTILGDPHHDPKVRQGVTTELVGIDGISHAPFKTREELERYIWLDAGLNWYPPEPDWLTTQQLLNKYDGSVAINIAYILGNSPVRIWASGWEDRPATESEIANMKSVIRESMEEGAWGLSTGLDYPPGAFASTEELIAISTQTAKMGGIYHTHTRASLKSQGVYAPWEEAVEIGRKSGIPIHLTHYRQPKQGEGTYQGYLGLVEDARNEGIDVTFDCYAYPYSGTAVTIMLPFWAKDGGPERTMAALSDPYDRNKMKRELNSRSDIQEIWNERWLHNFREPHNSKYDGKSIWDIAEMRAQEPADALFDLLLEERLGISEVGTGTNADTLPEFVSHPFGMIASDAILFGEYPNPRTYGCFPVVLSKFVRTEKHLKLPEAIRKMTSFPAQRIGLMDRGQLADGFRADIVIFNPDTVHTDATKEDPKHYPVGINYVIVNGEVVIENGKNTGATPGRALRRGH
;
A
#
# COMPACT_ATOMS: atom_id res chain seq x y z
N MET A 1 36.59 -0.92 10.49
CA MET A 1 35.66 -1.45 11.51
C MET A 1 35.01 -0.22 12.16
N ASP A 2 33.93 0.26 11.57
CA ASP A 2 33.11 1.29 12.20
C ASP A 2 31.97 0.59 12.90
N GLN A 3 32.11 0.40 14.21
CA GLN A 3 31.03 -0.10 15.07
C GLN A 3 30.43 1.09 15.77
N ASN A 4 29.51 1.81 15.12
CA ASN A 4 28.59 2.69 15.82
C ASN A 4 27.67 1.81 16.67
N THR A 5 27.97 1.66 17.93
CA THR A 5 27.19 0.84 18.86
C THR A 5 26.21 1.74 19.59
N LEU A 6 24.90 1.57 19.32
CA LEU A 6 23.81 2.22 20.03
C LEU A 6 23.24 1.25 21.07
N THR A 7 23.13 1.70 22.32
CA THR A 7 22.48 0.94 23.38
C THR A 7 21.19 1.62 23.81
N VAL A 8 20.09 0.85 23.82
CA VAL A 8 18.79 1.27 24.36
C VAL A 8 18.54 0.45 25.64
N LYS A 9 18.31 1.15 26.78
CA LYS A 9 18.05 0.46 28.05
C LYS A 9 16.71 0.86 28.67
N ARG A 10 16.17 -0.05 29.48
CA ARG A 10 15.07 0.19 30.43
C ARG A 10 15.53 -0.14 31.82
N GLY A 11 15.46 0.84 32.74
CA GLY A 11 15.86 0.64 34.14
C GLY A 11 17.38 0.65 34.39
N GLU A 12 17.79 0.34 35.62
CA GLU A 12 19.21 0.27 36.00
C GLU A 12 19.83 -1.01 35.40
N LEU A 13 20.45 -0.90 34.23
CA LEU A 13 21.38 -1.89 33.70
C LEU A 13 22.79 -1.55 34.21
N ASN A 14 23.47 -2.53 34.81
CA ASN A 14 24.91 -2.42 35.06
C ASN A 14 25.63 -2.51 33.71
N LEU A 15 25.95 -1.37 33.10
CA LEU A 15 26.65 -1.24 31.81
C LEU A 15 28.14 -1.57 31.86
N VAL A 16 28.59 -2.41 32.80
CA VAL A 16 30.01 -2.64 33.09
C VAL A 16 30.77 -3.22 31.90
N ASP A 17 30.09 -3.78 30.88
CA ASP A 17 30.74 -4.54 29.81
C ASP A 17 30.43 -4.07 28.37
N TYR A 18 29.74 -2.93 28.18
CA TYR A 18 29.42 -2.44 26.82
C TYR A 18 29.97 -1.03 26.60
N GLU A 19 30.99 -0.89 25.74
CA GLU A 19 31.39 0.36 25.17
C GLU A 19 30.38 0.78 24.11
N SER A 20 29.54 1.79 24.39
CA SER A 20 28.62 2.38 23.43
C SER A 20 28.93 3.87 23.28
N GLU A 21 28.91 4.38 22.06
CA GLU A 21 29.09 5.80 21.77
C GLU A 21 27.91 6.65 22.30
N ARG A 22 26.74 6.02 22.35
CA ARG A 22 25.50 6.69 22.76
C ARG A 22 24.57 5.76 23.54
N VAL A 23 24.01 6.29 24.64
CA VAL A 23 22.97 5.61 25.43
C VAL A 23 21.68 6.42 25.34
N ILE A 24 20.58 5.77 24.99
CA ILE A 24 19.23 6.34 25.07
C ILE A 24 18.52 5.71 26.26
N ASP A 25 18.17 6.53 27.25
CA ASP A 25 17.33 6.09 28.36
C ASP A 25 15.87 6.08 27.90
N ALA A 26 15.28 4.90 27.88
CA ALA A 26 13.88 4.74 27.49
C ALA A 26 12.90 5.09 28.61
N GLU A 27 13.40 5.34 29.82
CA GLU A 27 12.57 5.63 31.01
C GLU A 27 11.42 4.61 31.15
N ASP A 28 10.17 5.09 31.29
CA ASP A 28 8.97 4.25 31.36
C ASP A 28 8.35 3.93 30.00
N ASN A 29 9.03 4.26 28.90
CA ASN A 29 8.54 4.00 27.55
C ASN A 29 8.70 2.52 27.16
N ILE A 30 7.89 2.09 26.20
CA ILE A 30 8.01 0.79 25.57
C ILE A 30 9.10 0.84 24.50
N VAL A 31 10.00 -0.14 24.53
CA VAL A 31 10.97 -0.42 23.46
C VAL A 31 10.49 -1.62 22.70
N CYS A 32 10.29 -1.49 21.41
CA CYS A 32 9.84 -2.58 20.54
C CYS A 32 10.57 -2.53 19.19
N PRO A 33 10.48 -3.59 18.37
CA PRO A 33 10.99 -3.57 17.00
C PRO A 33 10.33 -2.46 16.19
N GLY A 34 11.04 -1.96 15.16
CA GLY A 34 10.49 -1.05 14.18
C GLY A 34 9.29 -1.64 13.43
N PHE A 35 8.29 -0.79 13.14
CA PHE A 35 7.08 -1.26 12.47
C PHE A 35 7.36 -1.54 10.98
N VAL A 36 6.73 -2.60 10.49
CA VAL A 36 6.82 -3.07 9.10
C VAL A 36 5.45 -2.91 8.46
N ASP A 37 5.37 -2.09 7.44
CA ASP A 37 4.15 -1.82 6.68
C ASP A 37 4.18 -2.60 5.36
N LEU A 38 3.31 -3.59 5.23
CA LEU A 38 3.26 -4.43 4.01
C LEU A 38 2.42 -3.82 2.89
N HIS A 39 1.86 -2.62 3.08
CA HIS A 39 0.98 -2.03 2.10
C HIS A 39 1.18 -0.51 2.06
N SER A 40 2.05 -0.03 1.16
CA SER A 40 2.34 1.40 1.00
C SER A 40 2.58 1.77 -0.46
N HIS A 41 1.95 2.88 -0.89
CA HIS A 41 2.17 3.49 -2.20
C HIS A 41 3.38 4.44 -2.22
N ALA A 42 4.37 4.21 -1.34
CA ALA A 42 5.53 5.08 -1.18
C ALA A 42 6.59 4.96 -2.29
N GLY A 43 6.52 3.95 -3.15
CA GLY A 43 7.63 3.55 -4.02
C GLY A 43 8.29 4.66 -4.82
N LEU A 44 7.54 5.59 -5.37
CA LEU A 44 8.07 6.78 -6.04
C LEU A 44 8.16 7.99 -5.10
N THR A 45 7.17 8.16 -4.23
CA THR A 45 7.06 9.34 -3.37
C THR A 45 8.26 9.49 -2.44
N ILE A 46 8.79 8.38 -1.90
CA ILE A 46 9.97 8.39 -1.03
C ILE A 46 11.25 8.86 -1.74
N LEU A 47 11.33 8.74 -3.07
CA LEU A 47 12.44 9.28 -3.85
C LEU A 47 12.37 10.81 -3.96
N GLY A 48 11.19 11.40 -3.87
CA GLY A 48 10.96 12.85 -3.85
C GLY A 48 10.95 13.45 -2.46
N ASP A 49 10.53 12.67 -1.45
CA ASP A 49 10.57 13.04 -0.02
C ASP A 49 11.30 11.95 0.78
N PRO A 50 12.65 11.96 0.77
CA PRO A 50 13.45 10.90 1.37
C PRO A 50 13.37 10.84 2.89
N HIS A 51 12.93 11.90 3.56
CA HIS A 51 12.75 11.93 5.02
C HIS A 51 11.51 11.16 5.46
N HIS A 52 10.52 11.05 4.59
CA HIS A 52 9.34 10.20 4.77
C HIS A 52 8.60 10.41 6.10
N ASP A 53 8.51 11.67 6.53
CA ASP A 53 7.97 12.08 7.83
C ASP A 53 6.60 11.45 8.15
N PRO A 54 5.61 11.36 7.23
CA PRO A 54 4.31 10.79 7.54
C PRO A 54 4.37 9.36 8.06
N LYS A 55 5.39 8.59 7.68
CA LYS A 55 5.52 7.17 8.03
C LYS A 55 6.53 6.95 9.16
N VAL A 56 7.73 7.52 9.03
CA VAL A 56 8.77 7.30 10.04
C VAL A 56 8.36 7.80 11.41
N ARG A 57 7.62 8.90 11.49
CA ARG A 57 7.08 9.42 12.77
C ARG A 57 6.00 8.53 13.39
N GLN A 58 5.41 7.61 12.64
CA GLN A 58 4.52 6.58 13.17
C GLN A 58 5.26 5.36 13.71
N GLY A 59 6.60 5.33 13.63
CA GLY A 59 7.42 4.18 14.03
C GLY A 59 7.68 3.19 12.89
N VAL A 60 7.31 3.50 11.66
CA VAL A 60 7.59 2.63 10.50
C VAL A 60 9.07 2.72 10.15
N THR A 61 9.71 1.56 10.05
CA THR A 61 11.13 1.41 9.69
C THR A 61 11.33 0.62 8.40
N THR A 62 10.29 -0.05 7.94
CA THR A 62 10.31 -0.85 6.70
C THR A 62 8.95 -0.79 6.02
N GLU A 63 8.94 -0.60 4.70
CA GLU A 63 7.74 -0.65 3.87
C GLU A 63 7.90 -1.63 2.71
N LEU A 64 6.82 -2.34 2.37
CA LEU A 64 6.68 -3.08 1.13
C LEU A 64 6.01 -2.17 0.10
N VAL A 65 6.69 -1.93 -1.02
CA VAL A 65 6.20 -1.11 -2.15
C VAL A 65 6.07 -1.94 -3.42
N GLY A 66 5.31 -1.46 -4.40
CA GLY A 66 4.97 -2.22 -5.62
C GLY A 66 3.72 -3.07 -5.44
N ILE A 67 2.92 -2.74 -4.43
CA ILE A 67 1.67 -3.41 -4.05
C ILE A 67 0.56 -3.12 -5.08
N ASP A 68 -0.56 -3.82 -4.97
CA ASP A 68 -1.77 -3.65 -5.79
C ASP A 68 -1.51 -3.73 -7.31
N GLY A 69 -0.54 -4.55 -7.71
CA GLY A 69 -0.15 -4.71 -9.11
C GLY A 69 0.57 -3.51 -9.72
N ILE A 70 0.85 -2.48 -8.89
CA ILE A 70 1.41 -1.21 -9.31
C ILE A 70 2.86 -1.11 -8.85
N SER A 71 3.77 -1.43 -9.76
CA SER A 71 5.20 -1.31 -9.51
C SER A 71 5.91 -0.61 -10.68
N HIS A 72 7.02 0.06 -10.42
CA HIS A 72 7.65 0.96 -11.38
C HIS A 72 8.95 0.38 -11.97
N ALA A 73 9.08 -0.94 -11.94
CA ALA A 73 10.08 -1.77 -12.64
C ALA A 73 9.53 -3.20 -12.77
N PRO A 74 9.99 -3.99 -13.79
CA PRO A 74 10.80 -3.56 -14.92
C PRO A 74 9.98 -3.02 -16.09
N PHE A 75 10.62 -2.23 -16.95
CA PHE A 75 10.08 -1.77 -18.24
C PHE A 75 11.10 -1.94 -19.35
N LYS A 76 10.66 -2.09 -20.61
CA LYS A 76 11.54 -2.20 -21.75
C LYS A 76 12.16 -0.86 -22.13
N THR A 77 11.39 0.22 -22.02
CA THR A 77 11.78 1.56 -22.40
C THR A 77 11.36 2.56 -21.33
N ARG A 78 12.07 3.69 -21.29
CA ARG A 78 11.72 4.82 -20.45
C ARG A 78 10.33 5.38 -20.79
N GLU A 79 9.96 5.41 -22.06
CA GLU A 79 8.64 5.85 -22.50
C GLU A 79 7.53 5.01 -21.91
N GLU A 80 7.66 3.67 -21.89
CA GLU A 80 6.67 2.78 -21.25
C GLU A 80 6.55 3.03 -19.75
N LEU A 81 7.67 3.25 -19.05
CA LEU A 81 7.69 3.60 -17.64
C LEU A 81 6.99 4.94 -17.38
N GLU A 82 7.30 5.98 -18.16
CA GLU A 82 6.68 7.30 -18.03
C GLU A 82 5.18 7.25 -18.31
N ARG A 83 4.75 6.49 -19.31
CA ARG A 83 3.32 6.26 -19.61
C ARG A 83 2.61 5.56 -18.46
N TYR A 84 3.27 4.58 -17.84
CA TYR A 84 2.70 3.86 -16.71
C TYR A 84 2.59 4.76 -15.48
N ILE A 85 3.63 5.51 -15.15
CA ILE A 85 3.59 6.51 -14.07
C ILE A 85 2.45 7.54 -14.32
N TRP A 86 2.23 7.92 -15.58
CA TRP A 86 1.14 8.84 -15.91
C TRP A 86 -0.24 8.21 -15.67
N LEU A 87 -0.47 6.94 -16.05
CA LEU A 87 -1.73 6.25 -15.79
C LEU A 87 -2.05 6.18 -14.29
N ASP A 88 -1.03 5.97 -13.47
CA ASP A 88 -1.14 5.83 -12.02
C ASP A 88 -0.89 7.16 -11.26
N ALA A 89 -0.96 8.29 -11.94
CA ALA A 89 -0.60 9.60 -11.38
C ALA A 89 -1.45 10.02 -10.16
N GLY A 90 -2.62 9.42 -9.96
CA GLY A 90 -3.44 9.57 -8.76
C GLY A 90 -3.01 8.72 -7.57
N LEU A 91 -2.07 7.77 -7.74
CA LEU A 91 -1.54 6.92 -6.67
C LEU A 91 -0.08 7.21 -6.36
N ASN A 92 0.62 7.88 -7.25
CA ASN A 92 2.06 8.08 -7.16
C ASN A 92 2.45 9.54 -7.44
N TRP A 93 3.48 10.00 -6.72
CA TRP A 93 4.17 11.20 -7.09
C TRP A 93 4.93 10.98 -8.40
N TYR A 94 4.87 11.95 -9.31
CA TYR A 94 5.56 11.86 -10.60
C TYR A 94 7.03 12.31 -10.44
N PRO A 95 8.03 11.42 -10.53
CA PRO A 95 9.42 11.84 -10.48
C PRO A 95 9.78 12.63 -11.75
N PRO A 96 10.60 13.68 -11.65
CA PRO A 96 10.91 14.53 -12.79
C PRO A 96 11.61 13.79 -13.94
N GLU A 97 12.41 12.77 -13.63
CA GLU A 97 13.15 11.99 -14.64
C GLU A 97 13.48 10.58 -14.14
N PRO A 98 12.61 9.57 -14.35
CA PRO A 98 12.93 8.19 -13.98
C PRO A 98 14.08 7.69 -14.86
N ASP A 99 15.18 7.25 -14.24
CA ASP A 99 16.43 6.83 -14.89
C ASP A 99 16.76 5.35 -14.64
N TRP A 100 15.74 4.54 -14.38
CA TRP A 100 15.85 3.08 -14.18
C TRP A 100 14.90 2.35 -15.11
N LEU A 101 15.22 1.09 -15.43
CA LEU A 101 14.36 0.19 -16.20
C LEU A 101 14.24 -1.19 -15.57
N THR A 102 15.23 -1.63 -14.77
CA THR A 102 15.21 -2.94 -14.10
C THR A 102 14.87 -2.81 -12.62
N THR A 103 14.43 -3.88 -12.00
CA THR A 103 14.20 -3.96 -10.56
C THR A 103 15.45 -3.59 -9.78
N GLN A 104 16.62 -4.12 -10.17
CA GLN A 104 17.88 -3.78 -9.53
C GLN A 104 18.20 -2.29 -9.59
N GLN A 105 17.99 -1.65 -10.74
CA GLN A 105 18.24 -0.21 -10.90
C GLN A 105 17.34 0.63 -10.00
N LEU A 106 16.04 0.29 -9.90
CA LEU A 106 15.12 0.95 -8.98
C LEU A 106 15.54 0.73 -7.52
N LEU A 107 15.84 -0.50 -7.12
CA LEU A 107 16.25 -0.81 -5.75
C LEU A 107 17.52 -0.04 -5.34
N ASN A 108 18.46 0.15 -6.25
CA ASN A 108 19.67 0.94 -5.98
C ASN A 108 19.37 2.41 -5.65
N LYS A 109 18.20 2.95 -6.04
CA LYS A 109 17.79 4.32 -5.72
C LYS A 109 17.48 4.51 -4.24
N TYR A 110 17.11 3.45 -3.54
CA TYR A 110 16.75 3.52 -2.13
C TYR A 110 17.97 3.38 -1.21
N ASP A 111 19.08 2.79 -1.67
CA ASP A 111 20.23 2.46 -0.83
C ASP A 111 20.93 3.72 -0.27
N GLY A 112 20.78 3.96 1.05
CA GLY A 112 21.42 5.08 1.75
C GLY A 112 20.89 6.47 1.36
N SER A 113 19.74 6.52 0.70
CA SER A 113 19.15 7.77 0.22
C SER A 113 17.76 8.07 0.81
N VAL A 114 17.20 7.18 1.63
CA VAL A 114 15.88 7.26 2.21
C VAL A 114 15.91 6.96 3.72
N ALA A 115 14.94 7.48 4.47
CA ALA A 115 14.92 7.36 5.93
C ALA A 115 14.63 5.93 6.43
N ILE A 116 13.85 5.14 5.68
CA ILE A 116 13.41 3.80 6.07
C ILE A 116 13.81 2.75 5.05
N ASN A 117 13.75 1.47 5.44
CA ASN A 117 14.02 0.36 4.54
C ASN A 117 12.85 0.12 3.58
N ILE A 118 13.18 -0.25 2.33
CA ILE A 118 12.20 -0.56 1.29
C ILE A 118 12.36 -2.01 0.84
N ALA A 119 11.33 -2.81 1.04
CA ALA A 119 11.15 -4.09 0.37
C ALA A 119 10.28 -3.86 -0.88
N TYR A 120 10.54 -4.59 -1.95
CA TYR A 120 9.88 -4.39 -3.23
C TYR A 120 9.18 -5.66 -3.68
N ILE A 121 7.91 -5.53 -4.09
CA ILE A 121 7.16 -6.63 -4.72
C ILE A 121 6.82 -6.25 -6.16
N LEU A 122 6.86 -7.24 -7.07
CA LEU A 122 6.65 -7.00 -8.49
C LEU A 122 5.16 -6.95 -8.82
N GLY A 123 4.68 -5.84 -9.40
CA GLY A 123 3.31 -5.69 -9.87
C GLY A 123 3.02 -6.47 -11.16
N ASN A 124 1.83 -7.02 -11.30
CA ASN A 124 1.44 -7.70 -12.52
C ASN A 124 1.21 -6.74 -13.70
N SER A 125 0.92 -5.46 -13.47
CA SER A 125 0.74 -4.48 -14.55
C SER A 125 2.02 -4.28 -15.38
N PRO A 126 3.20 -3.95 -14.82
CA PRO A 126 4.44 -3.87 -15.61
C PRO A 126 4.85 -5.21 -16.23
N VAL A 127 4.60 -6.36 -15.56
CA VAL A 127 4.83 -7.69 -16.14
C VAL A 127 4.00 -7.89 -17.40
N ARG A 128 2.74 -7.47 -17.34
CA ARG A 128 1.82 -7.57 -18.47
C ARG A 128 2.18 -6.60 -19.60
N ILE A 129 2.52 -5.33 -19.28
CA ILE A 129 3.01 -4.35 -20.25
C ILE A 129 4.23 -4.89 -20.98
N TRP A 130 5.19 -5.44 -20.23
CA TRP A 130 6.40 -6.03 -20.80
C TRP A 130 6.09 -7.15 -21.82
N ALA A 131 5.16 -8.04 -21.52
CA ALA A 131 4.94 -9.25 -22.30
C ALA A 131 3.86 -9.11 -23.39
N SER A 132 2.75 -8.42 -23.07
CA SER A 132 1.51 -8.39 -23.86
C SER A 132 1.10 -6.97 -24.30
N GLY A 133 1.69 -5.92 -23.69
CA GLY A 133 1.29 -4.54 -23.95
C GLY A 133 0.09 -4.10 -23.08
N TRP A 134 -0.65 -3.11 -23.56
CA TRP A 134 -1.67 -2.37 -22.83
C TRP A 134 -3.12 -2.84 -23.07
N GLU A 135 -3.32 -3.78 -23.99
CA GLU A 135 -4.60 -4.14 -24.53
C GLU A 135 -5.40 -5.10 -23.62
N ASP A 136 -6.73 -4.92 -23.61
CA ASP A 136 -7.69 -5.82 -22.95
C ASP A 136 -7.90 -7.07 -23.81
N ARG A 137 -7.03 -8.04 -23.67
CA ARG A 137 -7.10 -9.34 -24.31
C ARG A 137 -6.39 -10.41 -23.50
N PRO A 138 -6.75 -11.69 -23.66
CA PRO A 138 -5.99 -12.78 -23.06
C PRO A 138 -4.53 -12.80 -23.53
N ALA A 139 -3.61 -13.14 -22.63
CA ALA A 139 -2.22 -13.38 -22.99
C ALA A 139 -2.07 -14.71 -23.72
N THR A 140 -1.21 -14.75 -24.73
CA THR A 140 -0.82 -15.99 -25.42
C THR A 140 0.12 -16.84 -24.57
N GLU A 141 0.30 -18.11 -24.89
CA GLU A 141 1.24 -19.00 -24.20
C GLU A 141 2.68 -18.44 -24.21
N SER A 142 3.11 -17.83 -25.33
CA SER A 142 4.43 -17.21 -25.44
C SER A 142 4.56 -15.96 -24.58
N GLU A 143 3.51 -15.16 -24.45
CA GLU A 143 3.49 -13.99 -23.56
C GLU A 143 3.52 -14.42 -22.10
N ILE A 144 2.79 -15.47 -21.71
CA ILE A 144 2.86 -16.05 -20.35
C ILE A 144 4.28 -16.58 -20.06
N ALA A 145 4.96 -17.18 -21.04
CA ALA A 145 6.34 -17.63 -20.89
C ALA A 145 7.29 -16.43 -20.67
N ASN A 146 7.07 -15.32 -21.40
CA ASN A 146 7.82 -14.08 -21.21
C ASN A 146 7.57 -13.46 -19.82
N MET A 147 6.30 -13.41 -19.36
CA MET A 147 5.95 -12.96 -18.01
C MET A 147 6.70 -13.75 -16.94
N LYS A 148 6.76 -15.08 -17.08
CA LYS A 148 7.50 -15.95 -16.15
C LYS A 148 9.00 -15.65 -16.15
N SER A 149 9.61 -15.28 -17.30
CA SER A 149 11.01 -14.87 -17.37
C SER A 149 11.25 -13.56 -16.63
N VAL A 150 10.41 -12.55 -16.88
CA VAL A 150 10.47 -11.24 -16.23
C VAL A 150 10.34 -11.36 -14.71
N ILE A 151 9.40 -12.21 -14.24
CA ILE A 151 9.23 -12.48 -12.81
C ILE A 151 10.49 -13.11 -12.22
N ARG A 152 11.07 -14.10 -12.90
CA ARG A 152 12.29 -14.75 -12.43
C ARG A 152 13.43 -13.74 -12.31
N GLU A 153 13.67 -12.95 -13.35
CA GLU A 153 14.72 -11.93 -13.38
C GLU A 153 14.52 -10.90 -12.26
N SER A 154 13.30 -10.36 -12.09
CA SER A 154 13.03 -9.39 -11.03
C SER A 154 13.19 -9.96 -9.62
N MET A 155 12.87 -11.25 -9.41
CA MET A 155 13.08 -11.90 -8.11
C MET A 155 14.56 -12.21 -7.86
N GLU A 156 15.34 -12.53 -8.89
CA GLU A 156 16.79 -12.66 -8.81
C GLU A 156 17.47 -11.31 -8.52
N GLU A 157 16.88 -10.21 -8.98
CA GLU A 157 17.32 -8.83 -8.69
C GLU A 157 16.86 -8.33 -7.30
N GLY A 158 16.05 -9.08 -6.57
CA GLY A 158 15.72 -8.80 -5.17
C GLY A 158 14.24 -8.56 -4.84
N ALA A 159 13.32 -8.76 -5.78
CA ALA A 159 11.88 -8.65 -5.49
C ALA A 159 11.39 -9.81 -4.59
N TRP A 160 10.39 -9.54 -3.72
CA TRP A 160 9.89 -10.48 -2.69
C TRP A 160 8.72 -11.35 -3.16
N GLY A 161 8.16 -11.09 -4.33
CA GLY A 161 7.02 -11.83 -4.84
C GLY A 161 6.30 -11.09 -5.97
N LEU A 162 5.02 -11.42 -6.13
CA LEU A 162 4.12 -10.87 -7.13
C LEU A 162 2.94 -10.17 -6.46
N SER A 163 2.62 -8.96 -6.88
CA SER A 163 1.38 -8.27 -6.49
C SER A 163 0.41 -8.16 -7.66
N THR A 164 -0.88 -8.09 -7.35
CA THR A 164 -1.94 -7.79 -8.33
C THR A 164 -2.88 -6.72 -7.83
N GLY A 165 -3.37 -5.90 -8.78
CA GLY A 165 -4.45 -4.96 -8.58
C GLY A 165 -5.49 -5.14 -9.66
N LEU A 166 -6.48 -6.02 -9.40
CA LEU A 166 -7.37 -6.51 -10.44
C LEU A 166 -8.53 -5.56 -10.77
N ASP A 167 -8.45 -4.33 -10.28
CA ASP A 167 -9.27 -3.19 -10.67
C ASP A 167 -8.47 -2.11 -11.42
N TYR A 168 -7.14 -2.32 -11.60
CA TYR A 168 -6.24 -1.39 -12.27
C TYR A 168 -5.69 -1.97 -13.58
N PRO A 169 -6.16 -1.47 -14.75
CA PRO A 169 -5.58 -1.82 -16.05
C PRO A 169 -4.10 -1.38 -16.16
N PRO A 170 -3.27 -2.14 -16.89
CA PRO A 170 -3.63 -3.35 -17.62
C PRO A 170 -3.58 -4.65 -16.79
N GLY A 171 -3.18 -4.61 -15.51
CA GLY A 171 -3.15 -5.78 -14.63
C GLY A 171 -4.52 -6.44 -14.47
N ALA A 172 -5.58 -5.63 -14.45
CA ALA A 172 -6.97 -6.09 -14.37
C ALA A 172 -7.43 -6.96 -15.56
N PHE A 173 -6.75 -6.89 -16.68
CA PHE A 173 -7.07 -7.69 -17.89
C PHE A 173 -6.56 -9.14 -17.80
N ALA A 174 -5.78 -9.47 -16.79
CA ALA A 174 -5.29 -10.83 -16.58
C ALA A 174 -6.43 -11.79 -16.26
N SER A 175 -6.46 -12.95 -16.91
CA SER A 175 -7.37 -14.04 -16.53
C SER A 175 -6.87 -14.78 -15.28
N THR A 176 -7.77 -15.51 -14.62
CA THR A 176 -7.41 -16.34 -13.47
C THR A 176 -6.34 -17.38 -13.83
N GLU A 177 -6.40 -17.96 -15.03
CA GLU A 177 -5.42 -18.92 -15.53
C GLU A 177 -4.03 -18.27 -15.74
N GLU A 178 -3.99 -17.04 -16.29
CA GLU A 178 -2.76 -16.26 -16.39
C GLU A 178 -2.16 -16.03 -15.01
N LEU A 179 -2.98 -15.58 -14.05
CA LEU A 179 -2.55 -15.33 -12.66
C LEU A 179 -2.03 -16.61 -11.98
N ILE A 180 -2.68 -17.75 -12.16
CA ILE A 180 -2.21 -19.05 -11.66
C ILE A 180 -0.85 -19.40 -12.28
N ALA A 181 -0.69 -19.20 -13.58
CA ALA A 181 0.53 -19.55 -14.29
C ALA A 181 1.75 -18.71 -13.83
N ILE A 182 1.57 -17.40 -13.64
CA ILE A 182 2.65 -16.51 -13.16
C ILE A 182 2.88 -16.66 -11.65
N SER A 183 1.84 -16.89 -10.85
CA SER A 183 1.95 -17.20 -9.43
C SER A 183 2.70 -18.51 -9.17
N THR A 184 2.50 -19.54 -10.03
CA THR A 184 3.25 -20.79 -9.97
C THR A 184 4.76 -20.56 -10.18
N GLN A 185 5.16 -19.64 -11.06
CA GLN A 185 6.57 -19.26 -11.23
C GLN A 185 7.10 -18.56 -9.99
N THR A 186 6.34 -17.63 -9.43
CA THR A 186 6.69 -16.90 -8.21
C THR A 186 6.86 -17.84 -7.01
N ALA A 187 5.94 -18.81 -6.86
CA ALA A 187 5.99 -19.84 -5.81
C ALA A 187 7.26 -20.69 -5.86
N LYS A 188 7.68 -21.12 -7.07
CA LYS A 188 8.93 -21.88 -7.27
C LYS A 188 10.16 -21.15 -6.78
N MET A 189 10.12 -19.83 -6.76
CA MET A 189 11.18 -18.97 -6.24
C MET A 189 10.96 -18.61 -4.77
N GLY A 190 9.87 -19.14 -4.13
CA GLY A 190 9.52 -18.90 -2.72
C GLY A 190 9.04 -17.46 -2.45
N GLY A 191 8.46 -16.79 -3.44
CA GLY A 191 7.81 -15.50 -3.27
C GLY A 191 6.38 -15.63 -2.75
N ILE A 192 5.75 -14.50 -2.44
CA ILE A 192 4.35 -14.40 -2.01
C ILE A 192 3.47 -13.81 -3.11
N TYR A 193 2.17 -14.02 -3.01
CA TYR A 193 1.13 -13.38 -3.80
C TYR A 193 0.37 -12.37 -2.95
N HIS A 194 0.52 -11.09 -3.26
CA HIS A 194 -0.08 -9.96 -2.55
C HIS A 194 -1.15 -9.35 -3.46
N THR A 195 -2.42 -9.30 -3.04
CA THR A 195 -3.49 -9.04 -3.99
C THR A 195 -4.57 -8.08 -3.52
N HIS A 196 -4.75 -7.00 -4.28
CA HIS A 196 -6.01 -6.27 -4.44
C HIS A 196 -6.87 -7.07 -5.43
N THR A 197 -8.00 -7.56 -4.93
CA THR A 197 -8.85 -8.52 -5.64
C THR A 197 -9.74 -7.85 -6.70
N ARG A 198 -10.33 -8.67 -7.57
CA ARG A 198 -11.16 -8.26 -8.70
C ARG A 198 -12.59 -7.92 -8.27
N ALA A 199 -12.92 -6.65 -8.08
CA ALA A 199 -14.24 -6.23 -7.62
C ALA A 199 -15.39 -6.62 -8.57
N SER A 200 -15.13 -6.77 -9.87
CA SER A 200 -16.15 -7.18 -10.86
C SER A 200 -16.74 -8.56 -10.58
N LEU A 201 -16.01 -9.44 -9.89
CA LEU A 201 -16.51 -10.77 -9.50
C LEU A 201 -17.61 -10.73 -8.43
N LYS A 202 -17.84 -9.59 -7.75
CA LYS A 202 -18.96 -9.45 -6.79
C LYS A 202 -20.33 -9.76 -7.41
N SER A 203 -20.46 -9.62 -8.72
CA SER A 203 -21.68 -10.02 -9.45
C SER A 203 -21.95 -11.53 -9.41
N GLN A 204 -20.95 -12.36 -9.13
CA GLN A 204 -21.03 -13.82 -9.01
C GLN A 204 -21.23 -14.29 -7.57
N GLY A 205 -20.93 -13.43 -6.60
CA GLY A 205 -21.07 -13.67 -5.18
C GLY A 205 -20.24 -12.66 -4.38
N VAL A 206 -20.72 -12.29 -3.20
CA VAL A 206 -20.06 -11.25 -2.39
C VAL A 206 -18.63 -11.60 -2.01
N TYR A 207 -18.30 -12.88 -1.88
CA TYR A 207 -16.96 -13.37 -1.53
C TYR A 207 -16.13 -13.77 -2.76
N ALA A 208 -16.73 -13.84 -3.97
CA ALA A 208 -16.07 -14.32 -5.18
C ALA A 208 -14.70 -13.65 -5.50
N PRO A 209 -14.49 -12.35 -5.27
CA PRO A 209 -13.17 -11.74 -5.44
C PRO A 209 -12.07 -12.41 -4.62
N TRP A 210 -12.36 -12.77 -3.40
CA TRP A 210 -11.40 -13.39 -2.48
C TRP A 210 -11.31 -14.91 -2.67
N GLU A 211 -12.39 -15.54 -3.10
CA GLU A 211 -12.40 -16.95 -3.53
C GLU A 211 -11.49 -17.16 -4.75
N GLU A 212 -11.46 -16.20 -5.72
CA GLU A 212 -10.49 -16.21 -6.83
C GLU A 212 -9.04 -16.18 -6.30
N ALA A 213 -8.74 -15.30 -5.34
CA ALA A 213 -7.40 -15.24 -4.75
C ALA A 213 -7.00 -16.54 -4.05
N VAL A 214 -7.90 -17.13 -3.28
CA VAL A 214 -7.68 -18.44 -2.62
C VAL A 214 -7.47 -19.55 -3.65
N GLU A 215 -8.25 -19.56 -4.75
CA GLU A 215 -8.10 -20.53 -5.83
C GLU A 215 -6.75 -20.40 -6.55
N ILE A 216 -6.27 -19.16 -6.77
CA ILE A 216 -4.92 -18.90 -7.31
C ILE A 216 -3.87 -19.55 -6.40
N GLY A 217 -3.97 -19.33 -5.08
CA GLY A 217 -3.06 -19.94 -4.11
C GLY A 217 -3.14 -21.47 -4.09
N ARG A 218 -4.37 -22.01 -4.10
CA ARG A 218 -4.61 -23.46 -4.12
C ARG A 218 -3.95 -24.14 -5.32
N LYS A 219 -4.08 -23.54 -6.52
CA LYS A 219 -3.55 -24.11 -7.75
C LYS A 219 -2.07 -23.87 -7.98
N SER A 220 -1.54 -22.74 -7.51
CA SER A 220 -0.15 -22.37 -7.71
C SER A 220 0.79 -22.81 -6.58
N GLY A 221 0.23 -23.09 -5.40
CA GLY A 221 1.00 -23.36 -4.18
C GLY A 221 1.68 -22.14 -3.57
N ILE A 222 1.34 -20.92 -4.02
CA ILE A 222 1.93 -19.68 -3.52
C ILE A 222 1.26 -19.25 -2.20
N PRO A 223 2.02 -18.79 -1.19
CA PRO A 223 1.44 -18.13 -0.03
C PRO A 223 0.71 -16.83 -0.43
N ILE A 224 -0.50 -16.62 0.11
CA ILE A 224 -1.39 -15.50 -0.27
C ILE A 224 -1.41 -14.45 0.84
N HIS A 225 -1.37 -13.18 0.44
CA HIS A 225 -1.67 -12.05 1.29
C HIS A 225 -2.80 -11.21 0.66
N LEU A 226 -3.97 -11.22 1.31
CA LEU A 226 -5.14 -10.43 0.90
C LEU A 226 -4.99 -9.01 1.41
N THR A 227 -5.04 -8.01 0.53
CA THR A 227 -4.81 -6.62 0.90
C THR A 227 -6.08 -5.94 1.39
N HIS A 228 -5.91 -4.94 2.30
CA HIS A 228 -6.98 -4.12 2.85
C HIS A 228 -8.29 -4.90 3.09
N TYR A 229 -8.15 -6.11 3.65
CA TYR A 229 -9.22 -7.09 3.84
C TYR A 229 -10.18 -6.65 4.95
N ARG A 230 -11.42 -6.42 4.61
CA ARG A 230 -12.44 -5.90 5.52
C ARG A 230 -13.85 -6.10 4.97
N GLN A 231 -14.86 -5.99 5.83
CA GLN A 231 -16.24 -5.93 5.37
C GLN A 231 -16.54 -4.55 4.76
N PRO A 232 -17.06 -4.47 3.53
CA PRO A 232 -17.51 -3.21 2.94
C PRO A 232 -18.65 -2.56 3.74
N LYS A 233 -18.74 -1.22 3.69
CA LYS A 233 -19.79 -0.44 4.39
C LYS A 233 -21.21 -0.87 3.97
N GLN A 234 -21.43 -1.09 2.68
CA GLN A 234 -22.70 -1.51 2.11
C GLN A 234 -22.73 -3.01 1.82
N GLY A 235 -21.93 -3.79 2.56
CA GLY A 235 -21.61 -5.14 2.20
C GLY A 235 -22.79 -6.09 2.28
N GLU A 236 -23.08 -6.68 1.17
CA GLU A 236 -23.58 -8.03 1.14
C GLU A 236 -22.55 -8.92 1.87
N GLY A 237 -23.02 -9.92 2.58
CA GLY A 237 -22.19 -10.77 3.42
C GLY A 237 -21.99 -10.25 4.85
N THR A 238 -21.26 -11.03 5.64
CA THR A 238 -21.00 -10.77 7.05
C THR A 238 -19.50 -10.80 7.33
N TYR A 239 -19.04 -10.14 8.41
CA TYR A 239 -17.64 -10.23 8.80
C TYR A 239 -17.22 -11.67 9.10
N GLN A 240 -18.12 -12.50 9.66
CA GLN A 240 -17.88 -13.93 9.89
C GLN A 240 -17.63 -14.68 8.58
N GLY A 241 -18.38 -14.36 7.51
CA GLY A 241 -18.16 -14.96 6.20
C GLY A 241 -16.80 -14.58 5.60
N TYR A 242 -16.39 -13.31 5.73
CA TYR A 242 -15.05 -12.88 5.30
C TYR A 242 -13.96 -13.59 6.09
N LEU A 243 -14.00 -13.55 7.42
CA LEU A 243 -12.98 -14.18 8.26
C LEU A 243 -13.00 -15.70 8.13
N GLY A 244 -14.19 -16.32 8.01
CA GLY A 244 -14.37 -17.75 7.76
C GLY A 244 -13.69 -18.21 6.47
N LEU A 245 -13.73 -17.42 5.39
CA LEU A 245 -13.02 -17.75 4.15
C LEU A 245 -11.51 -17.90 4.37
N VAL A 246 -10.90 -17.04 5.16
CA VAL A 246 -9.47 -17.14 5.50
C VAL A 246 -9.20 -18.35 6.38
N GLU A 247 -10.05 -18.61 7.38
CA GLU A 247 -9.92 -19.76 8.28
C GLU A 247 -10.08 -21.10 7.55
N ASP A 248 -11.08 -21.20 6.67
CA ASP A 248 -11.34 -22.40 5.87
C ASP A 248 -10.19 -22.68 4.91
N ALA A 249 -9.69 -21.67 4.21
CA ALA A 249 -8.53 -21.82 3.33
C ALA A 249 -7.30 -22.30 4.10
N ARG A 250 -7.06 -21.80 5.31
CA ARG A 250 -5.96 -22.28 6.18
C ARG A 250 -6.18 -23.70 6.67
N ASN A 251 -7.41 -24.07 6.99
CA ASN A 251 -7.77 -25.45 7.36
C ASN A 251 -7.53 -26.42 6.20
N GLU A 252 -7.68 -25.98 4.95
CA GLU A 252 -7.29 -26.73 3.75
C GLU A 252 -5.78 -26.80 3.52
N GLY A 253 -4.97 -26.09 4.32
CA GLY A 253 -3.52 -26.06 4.21
C GLY A 253 -2.98 -24.96 3.29
N ILE A 254 -3.83 -24.03 2.83
CA ILE A 254 -3.40 -22.88 2.04
C ILE A 254 -2.86 -21.79 2.99
N ASP A 255 -1.65 -21.30 2.74
CA ASP A 255 -1.05 -20.25 3.57
C ASP A 255 -1.63 -18.88 3.20
N VAL A 256 -2.71 -18.47 3.88
CA VAL A 256 -3.39 -17.18 3.70
C VAL A 256 -3.19 -16.29 4.91
N THR A 257 -2.88 -15.03 4.66
CA THR A 257 -2.89 -13.92 5.63
C THR A 257 -3.54 -12.70 4.98
N PHE A 258 -3.80 -11.67 5.78
CA PHE A 258 -4.33 -10.42 5.24
C PHE A 258 -3.80 -9.21 6.00
N ASP A 259 -3.93 -8.03 5.39
CA ASP A 259 -3.76 -6.76 6.06
C ASP A 259 -5.07 -5.98 6.16
N CYS A 260 -5.12 -5.08 7.11
CA CYS A 260 -6.15 -4.06 7.21
C CYS A 260 -5.56 -2.79 7.83
N TYR A 261 -6.11 -1.65 7.45
CA TYR A 261 -5.81 -0.38 8.11
C TYR A 261 -6.89 -0.03 9.15
N ALA A 262 -6.47 0.72 10.17
CA ALA A 262 -7.28 0.98 11.36
C ALA A 262 -8.25 2.18 11.20
N TYR A 263 -8.61 2.54 9.96
CA TYR A 263 -9.55 3.62 9.61
C TYR A 263 -10.69 3.11 8.73
N PRO A 264 -11.90 3.71 8.80
CA PRO A 264 -13.03 3.30 7.98
C PRO A 264 -13.03 3.88 6.56
N TYR A 265 -11.99 4.64 6.18
CA TYR A 265 -11.89 5.34 4.90
C TYR A 265 -10.97 4.59 3.94
N SER A 266 -11.45 4.38 2.72
CA SER A 266 -10.63 3.95 1.58
C SER A 266 -9.97 5.15 0.89
N GLY A 267 -9.02 4.88 -0.01
CA GLY A 267 -8.43 5.91 -0.86
C GLY A 267 -7.69 5.28 -2.02
N THR A 268 -7.84 5.86 -3.22
CA THR A 268 -7.21 5.40 -4.45
C THR A 268 -7.19 6.51 -5.50
N ALA A 269 -6.68 6.20 -6.71
CA ALA A 269 -6.82 7.08 -7.86
C ALA A 269 -8.27 7.13 -8.37
N VAL A 270 -8.76 8.31 -8.66
CA VAL A 270 -10.12 8.53 -9.18
C VAL A 270 -10.39 7.78 -10.50
N THR A 271 -9.34 7.47 -11.26
CA THR A 271 -9.44 6.68 -12.50
C THR A 271 -10.02 5.29 -12.29
N ILE A 272 -10.10 4.78 -11.05
CA ILE A 272 -10.80 3.51 -10.72
C ILE A 272 -12.29 3.58 -11.08
N MET A 273 -12.89 4.76 -11.08
CA MET A 273 -14.29 4.95 -11.43
C MET A 273 -14.57 4.81 -12.94
N LEU A 274 -13.54 4.94 -13.78
CA LEU A 274 -13.69 4.83 -15.23
C LEU A 274 -13.85 3.37 -15.66
N PRO A 275 -14.72 3.08 -16.63
CA PRO A 275 -14.85 1.72 -17.20
C PRO A 275 -13.52 1.22 -17.79
N PHE A 276 -13.29 -0.09 -17.75
CA PHE A 276 -12.05 -0.69 -18.26
C PHE A 276 -11.79 -0.37 -19.74
N TRP A 277 -12.83 -0.41 -20.58
CA TRP A 277 -12.71 -0.08 -22.01
C TRP A 277 -12.18 1.35 -22.27
N ALA A 278 -12.39 2.30 -21.35
CA ALA A 278 -11.89 3.65 -21.47
C ALA A 278 -10.37 3.75 -21.15
N LYS A 279 -9.82 2.72 -20.49
CA LYS A 279 -8.41 2.60 -20.11
C LYS A 279 -7.64 1.58 -20.96
N ASP A 280 -8.32 0.89 -21.87
CA ASP A 280 -7.74 -0.07 -22.82
C ASP A 280 -6.82 0.66 -23.82
N GLY A 281 -5.51 0.37 -23.78
CA GLY A 281 -4.48 1.06 -24.55
C GLY A 281 -3.70 2.15 -23.80
N GLY A 282 -3.99 2.37 -22.50
CA GLY A 282 -3.19 3.22 -21.62
C GLY A 282 -3.67 4.68 -21.50
N PRO A 283 -2.82 5.57 -20.98
CA PRO A 283 -3.23 6.93 -20.57
C PRO A 283 -3.70 7.80 -21.73
N GLU A 284 -3.08 7.71 -22.89
CA GLU A 284 -3.48 8.49 -24.09
C GLU A 284 -4.91 8.12 -24.52
N ARG A 285 -5.24 6.83 -24.51
CA ARG A 285 -6.59 6.37 -24.83
C ARG A 285 -7.60 6.83 -23.79
N THR A 286 -7.22 6.81 -22.51
CA THR A 286 -8.07 7.33 -21.43
C THR A 286 -8.36 8.82 -21.61
N MET A 287 -7.35 9.63 -21.89
CA MET A 287 -7.52 11.05 -22.17
C MET A 287 -8.39 11.31 -23.41
N ALA A 288 -8.21 10.50 -24.46
CA ALA A 288 -9.04 10.58 -25.66
C ALA A 288 -10.50 10.25 -25.37
N ALA A 289 -10.77 9.19 -24.58
CA ALA A 289 -12.13 8.81 -24.18
C ALA A 289 -12.81 9.90 -23.33
N LEU A 290 -12.06 10.52 -22.43
CA LEU A 290 -12.56 11.64 -21.61
C LEU A 290 -12.86 12.91 -22.46
N SER A 291 -12.21 13.07 -23.60
CA SER A 291 -12.40 14.22 -24.49
C SER A 291 -13.49 13.99 -25.54
N ASP A 292 -13.73 12.74 -25.94
CA ASP A 292 -14.68 12.42 -27.00
C ASP A 292 -16.14 12.45 -26.50
N PRO A 293 -17.04 13.21 -27.13
CA PRO A 293 -18.44 13.34 -26.66
C PRO A 293 -19.22 12.01 -26.64
N TYR A 294 -18.94 11.08 -27.56
CA TYR A 294 -19.62 9.80 -27.62
C TYR A 294 -19.16 8.89 -26.46
N ASP A 295 -17.84 8.79 -26.24
CA ASP A 295 -17.25 8.00 -25.15
C ASP A 295 -17.64 8.57 -23.77
N ARG A 296 -17.64 9.91 -23.60
CA ARG A 296 -18.14 10.56 -22.37
C ARG A 296 -19.60 10.19 -22.08
N ASN A 297 -20.47 10.30 -23.08
CA ASN A 297 -21.87 9.93 -22.91
C ASN A 297 -22.06 8.44 -22.58
N LYS A 298 -21.22 7.58 -23.13
CA LYS A 298 -21.21 6.16 -22.80
C LYS A 298 -20.78 5.92 -21.35
N MET A 299 -19.64 6.48 -20.92
CA MET A 299 -19.15 6.40 -19.52
C MET A 299 -20.18 6.94 -18.54
N LYS A 300 -20.78 8.10 -18.84
CA LYS A 300 -21.81 8.75 -18.00
C LYS A 300 -23.04 7.85 -17.79
N ARG A 301 -23.52 7.18 -18.86
CA ARG A 301 -24.62 6.19 -18.72
C ARG A 301 -24.23 5.00 -17.85
N GLU A 302 -23.03 4.47 -18.02
CA GLU A 302 -22.53 3.36 -17.21
C GLU A 302 -22.41 3.74 -15.73
N LEU A 303 -21.81 4.89 -15.42
CA LEU A 303 -21.73 5.40 -14.05
C LEU A 303 -23.10 5.63 -13.44
N ASN A 304 -24.01 6.30 -14.14
CA ASN A 304 -25.35 6.61 -13.65
C ASN A 304 -26.27 5.38 -13.52
N SER A 305 -25.90 4.24 -14.12
CA SER A 305 -26.61 2.97 -13.95
C SER A 305 -26.30 2.26 -12.63
N ARG A 306 -25.27 2.68 -11.91
CA ARG A 306 -24.88 2.10 -10.62
C ARG A 306 -25.90 2.48 -9.54
N SER A 307 -26.32 1.51 -8.75
CA SER A 307 -27.28 1.72 -7.66
C SER A 307 -26.71 2.58 -6.51
N ASP A 308 -25.39 2.60 -6.35
CA ASP A 308 -24.66 3.31 -5.30
C ASP A 308 -24.12 4.68 -5.77
N ILE A 309 -24.46 5.13 -6.96
CA ILE A 309 -23.83 6.30 -7.58
C ILE A 309 -24.04 7.60 -6.79
N GLN A 310 -25.20 7.78 -6.18
CA GLN A 310 -25.47 8.98 -5.37
C GLN A 310 -24.60 9.02 -4.10
N GLU A 311 -24.37 7.87 -3.48
CA GLU A 311 -23.45 7.78 -2.34
C GLU A 311 -22.03 8.08 -2.80
N ILE A 312 -21.60 7.52 -3.94
CA ILE A 312 -20.28 7.79 -4.51
C ILE A 312 -20.09 9.29 -4.74
N TRP A 313 -21.04 9.99 -5.35
CA TRP A 313 -20.93 11.44 -5.57
C TRP A 313 -20.79 12.25 -4.28
N ASN A 314 -21.45 11.85 -3.20
CA ASN A 314 -21.45 12.56 -1.93
C ASN A 314 -20.30 12.13 -0.99
N GLU A 315 -19.82 10.88 -1.07
CA GLU A 315 -18.89 10.29 -0.11
C GLU A 315 -17.53 9.95 -0.73
N ARG A 316 -17.19 10.56 -1.87
CA ARG A 316 -15.84 10.56 -2.45
C ARG A 316 -15.31 11.98 -2.47
N TRP A 317 -14.31 12.23 -1.60
CA TRP A 317 -13.65 13.52 -1.47
C TRP A 317 -12.36 13.49 -2.27
N LEU A 318 -12.21 14.46 -3.20
CA LEU A 318 -11.09 14.52 -4.11
C LEU A 318 -9.94 15.30 -3.50
N HIS A 319 -8.73 14.91 -3.86
CA HIS A 319 -7.52 15.62 -3.45
C HIS A 319 -6.38 15.42 -4.45
N ASN A 320 -5.24 16.07 -4.20
CA ASN A 320 -4.05 16.02 -5.05
C ASN A 320 -4.24 16.79 -6.37
N PHE A 321 -4.83 17.97 -6.30
CA PHE A 321 -4.91 18.86 -7.45
C PHE A 321 -3.57 19.55 -7.67
N ARG A 322 -3.02 19.40 -8.90
CA ARG A 322 -1.73 19.96 -9.31
C ARG A 322 -1.88 21.32 -9.95
N GLU A 323 -3.00 21.55 -10.63
CA GLU A 323 -3.33 22.82 -11.23
C GLU A 323 -3.80 23.81 -10.14
N PRO A 324 -3.11 24.97 -9.95
CA PRO A 324 -3.40 25.89 -8.85
C PRO A 324 -4.86 26.36 -8.78
N HIS A 325 -5.54 26.46 -9.93
CA HIS A 325 -6.94 26.90 -9.98
C HIS A 325 -7.93 25.83 -9.45
N ASN A 326 -7.49 24.57 -9.33
CA ASN A 326 -8.27 23.46 -8.81
C ASN A 326 -8.03 23.19 -7.32
N SER A 327 -7.00 23.77 -6.69
CA SER A 327 -6.70 23.56 -5.26
C SER A 327 -7.89 23.88 -4.32
N LYS A 328 -8.79 24.75 -4.73
CA LYS A 328 -10.04 25.05 -4.01
C LYS A 328 -10.99 23.84 -3.85
N TYR A 329 -10.74 22.76 -4.59
CA TYR A 329 -11.52 21.52 -4.55
C TYR A 329 -10.93 20.47 -3.60
N ASP A 330 -9.73 20.67 -3.07
CA ASP A 330 -9.12 19.73 -2.13
C ASP A 330 -10.07 19.45 -0.94
N GLY A 331 -10.33 18.16 -0.68
CA GLY A 331 -11.22 17.70 0.37
C GLY A 331 -12.72 17.90 0.11
N LYS A 332 -13.12 18.34 -1.08
CA LYS A 332 -14.54 18.45 -1.49
C LYS A 332 -15.04 17.14 -2.09
N SER A 333 -16.32 16.84 -1.87
CA SER A 333 -16.96 15.71 -2.54
C SER A 333 -17.14 15.99 -4.04
N ILE A 334 -17.29 14.93 -4.83
CA ILE A 334 -17.57 15.09 -6.28
C ILE A 334 -18.86 15.89 -6.47
N TRP A 335 -19.85 15.69 -5.60
CA TRP A 335 -21.10 16.46 -5.62
C TRP A 335 -20.86 17.94 -5.38
N ASP A 336 -20.15 18.31 -4.30
CA ASP A 336 -19.86 19.72 -3.99
C ASP A 336 -19.11 20.40 -5.13
N ILE A 337 -18.16 19.70 -5.73
CA ILE A 337 -17.39 20.23 -6.87
C ILE A 337 -18.29 20.44 -8.09
N ALA A 338 -19.19 19.51 -8.36
CA ALA A 338 -20.15 19.64 -9.46
C ALA A 338 -21.06 20.85 -9.27
N GLU A 339 -21.57 21.10 -8.06
CA GLU A 339 -22.33 22.32 -7.74
C GLU A 339 -21.49 23.58 -7.93
N MET A 340 -20.24 23.60 -7.43
CA MET A 340 -19.32 24.75 -7.60
C MET A 340 -19.02 25.04 -9.07
N ARG A 341 -19.05 24.03 -9.95
CA ARG A 341 -18.79 24.13 -11.39
C ARG A 341 -20.07 24.33 -12.21
N ALA A 342 -21.24 24.24 -11.58
CA ALA A 342 -22.55 24.24 -12.25
C ALA A 342 -22.64 23.15 -13.35
N GLN A 343 -22.16 21.94 -13.04
CA GLN A 343 -22.09 20.77 -13.94
C GLN A 343 -22.76 19.57 -13.29
N GLU A 344 -23.07 18.55 -14.09
CA GLU A 344 -23.41 17.24 -13.54
C GLU A 344 -22.15 16.55 -12.96
N PRO A 345 -22.27 15.72 -11.90
CA PRO A 345 -21.13 15.13 -11.23
C PRO A 345 -20.16 14.37 -12.14
N ALA A 346 -20.67 13.58 -13.08
CA ALA A 346 -19.83 12.85 -14.03
C ALA A 346 -19.08 13.79 -14.98
N ASP A 347 -19.71 14.87 -15.45
CA ASP A 347 -19.05 15.84 -16.33
C ASP A 347 -17.97 16.62 -15.59
N ALA A 348 -18.24 17.04 -14.34
CA ALA A 348 -17.25 17.69 -13.49
C ALA A 348 -16.04 16.80 -13.24
N LEU A 349 -16.28 15.51 -12.97
CA LEU A 349 -15.23 14.51 -12.76
C LEU A 349 -14.36 14.31 -14.00
N PHE A 350 -14.99 14.19 -15.20
CA PHE A 350 -14.26 13.99 -16.45
C PHE A 350 -13.43 15.20 -16.84
N ASP A 351 -13.97 16.40 -16.65
CA ASP A 351 -13.22 17.63 -16.91
C ASP A 351 -12.02 17.78 -15.96
N LEU A 352 -12.20 17.49 -14.68
CA LEU A 352 -11.10 17.49 -13.71
C LEU A 352 -10.01 16.47 -14.06
N LEU A 353 -10.39 15.24 -14.47
CA LEU A 353 -9.42 14.23 -14.90
C LEU A 353 -8.63 14.68 -16.14
N LEU A 354 -9.25 15.43 -17.05
CA LEU A 354 -8.55 16.04 -18.19
C LEU A 354 -7.60 17.15 -17.74
N GLU A 355 -8.10 18.09 -16.92
CA GLU A 355 -7.33 19.23 -16.40
C GLU A 355 -6.09 18.76 -15.62
N GLU A 356 -6.25 17.76 -14.76
CA GLU A 356 -5.21 17.21 -13.88
C GLU A 356 -4.43 16.02 -14.47
N ARG A 357 -4.66 15.73 -15.75
CA ARG A 357 -3.97 14.64 -16.47
C ARG A 357 -4.00 13.32 -15.72
N LEU A 358 -5.18 12.89 -15.28
CA LEU A 358 -5.47 11.69 -14.50
C LEU A 358 -4.93 11.69 -13.04
N GLY A 359 -4.27 12.75 -12.60
CA GLY A 359 -3.51 12.83 -11.35
C GLY A 359 -4.32 13.09 -10.08
N ILE A 360 -5.62 12.74 -10.05
CA ILE A 360 -6.50 12.98 -8.91
C ILE A 360 -6.62 11.72 -8.06
N SER A 361 -6.54 11.90 -6.74
CA SER A 361 -6.80 10.88 -5.73
C SER A 361 -8.14 11.10 -5.05
N GLU A 362 -8.68 10.05 -4.44
CA GLU A 362 -9.89 10.14 -3.62
C GLU A 362 -9.69 9.58 -2.22
N VAL A 363 -10.45 10.10 -1.27
CA VAL A 363 -10.77 9.49 0.01
C VAL A 363 -12.25 9.18 0.01
N GLY A 364 -12.63 7.95 0.37
CA GLY A 364 -14.03 7.55 0.36
C GLY A 364 -14.43 6.71 1.55
N THR A 365 -15.71 6.66 1.83
CA THR A 365 -16.26 5.63 2.72
C THR A 365 -16.22 4.28 2.01
N GLY A 366 -15.88 3.23 2.70
CA GLY A 366 -15.76 1.92 2.03
C GLY A 366 -15.63 0.75 2.99
N THR A 367 -15.60 1.04 4.30
CA THR A 367 -15.43 0.02 5.34
C THR A 367 -16.57 0.10 6.35
N ASN A 368 -17.07 -1.04 6.76
CA ASN A 368 -17.97 -1.12 7.91
C ASN A 368 -17.16 -0.86 9.18
N ALA A 369 -17.31 0.33 9.74
CA ALA A 369 -16.56 0.76 10.93
C ALA A 369 -16.85 -0.12 12.17
N ASP A 370 -18.08 -0.64 12.29
CA ASP A 370 -18.50 -1.45 13.44
C ASP A 370 -17.83 -2.83 13.47
N THR A 371 -17.46 -3.35 12.30
CA THR A 371 -16.82 -4.67 12.19
C THR A 371 -15.31 -4.59 12.01
N LEU A 372 -14.74 -3.40 11.82
CA LEU A 372 -13.30 -3.20 11.68
C LEU A 372 -12.48 -3.80 12.84
N PRO A 373 -12.92 -3.70 14.12
CA PRO A 373 -12.21 -4.32 15.24
C PRO A 373 -12.00 -5.83 15.09
N GLU A 374 -12.92 -6.55 14.45
CA GLU A 374 -12.83 -8.00 14.24
C GLU A 374 -11.67 -8.35 13.29
N PHE A 375 -11.46 -7.55 12.24
CA PHE A 375 -10.34 -7.73 11.30
C PHE A 375 -9.00 -7.33 11.93
N VAL A 376 -8.97 -6.18 12.63
CA VAL A 376 -7.77 -5.70 13.33
C VAL A 376 -7.29 -6.69 14.38
N SER A 377 -8.22 -7.34 15.11
CA SER A 377 -7.89 -8.30 16.17
C SER A 377 -7.68 -9.73 15.68
N HIS A 378 -8.08 -10.08 14.46
CA HIS A 378 -7.99 -11.46 13.95
C HIS A 378 -6.54 -11.97 13.91
N PRO A 379 -6.25 -13.22 14.35
CA PRO A 379 -4.88 -13.73 14.49
C PRO A 379 -4.08 -13.76 13.17
N PHE A 380 -4.74 -13.87 12.01
CA PHE A 380 -4.09 -13.90 10.69
C PHE A 380 -4.06 -12.55 9.99
N GLY A 381 -4.61 -11.51 10.61
CA GLY A 381 -4.56 -10.14 10.13
C GLY A 381 -3.30 -9.40 10.59
N MET A 382 -2.79 -8.51 9.76
CA MET A 382 -1.68 -7.59 10.03
C MET A 382 -2.17 -6.16 9.91
N ILE A 383 -1.43 -5.22 10.47
CA ILE A 383 -1.70 -3.80 10.31
C ILE A 383 -0.83 -3.28 9.18
N ALA A 384 -1.47 -2.63 8.21
CA ALA A 384 -0.80 -1.92 7.14
C ALA A 384 -1.53 -0.62 6.85
N SER A 385 -0.88 0.34 6.21
CA SER A 385 -1.46 1.67 6.07
C SER A 385 -2.24 1.89 4.80
N ASP A 386 -1.87 1.24 3.72
CA ASP A 386 -2.37 1.52 2.37
C ASP A 386 -2.28 3.03 2.05
N ALA A 387 -1.13 3.62 2.41
CA ALA A 387 -0.95 5.07 2.41
C ALA A 387 -0.61 5.60 1.01
N ILE A 388 -1.34 6.66 0.61
CA ILE A 388 -1.01 7.56 -0.48
C ILE A 388 -0.43 8.82 0.15
N LEU A 389 0.82 9.17 -0.18
CA LEU A 389 1.68 10.04 0.63
C LEU A 389 1.82 11.48 0.09
N PHE A 390 0.94 11.93 -0.75
CA PHE A 390 1.01 13.25 -1.36
C PHE A 390 -0.36 13.93 -1.39
N GLY A 391 -0.38 15.19 -1.81
CA GLY A 391 -1.57 16.04 -1.81
C GLY A 391 -1.81 16.75 -0.48
N GLU A 392 -2.72 17.73 -0.49
CA GLU A 392 -3.01 18.55 0.68
C GLU A 392 -4.06 17.91 1.59
N TYR A 393 -4.82 16.94 1.10
CA TYR A 393 -5.91 16.31 1.82
C TYR A 393 -5.88 14.78 1.75
N PRO A 394 -4.76 14.13 2.16
CA PRO A 394 -4.63 12.69 2.06
C PRO A 394 -5.57 11.97 3.02
N ASN A 395 -5.70 10.65 2.86
CA ASN A 395 -6.41 9.82 3.83
C ASN A 395 -5.72 9.89 5.21
N PRO A 396 -6.45 10.02 6.34
CA PRO A 396 -5.86 10.11 7.68
C PRO A 396 -4.97 8.91 8.05
N ARG A 397 -5.19 7.74 7.45
CA ARG A 397 -4.32 6.57 7.65
C ARG A 397 -2.87 6.80 7.24
N THR A 398 -2.62 7.76 6.35
CA THR A 398 -1.28 8.17 5.94
C THR A 398 -0.43 8.69 7.10
N TYR A 399 -1.06 9.38 8.06
CA TYR A 399 -0.39 10.00 9.20
C TYR A 399 -0.62 9.27 10.53
N GLY A 400 -1.66 8.42 10.64
CA GLY A 400 -2.12 7.91 11.93
C GLY A 400 -2.36 6.41 12.04
N CYS A 401 -2.07 5.59 11.01
CA CYS A 401 -2.49 4.18 10.98
C CYS A 401 -1.95 3.34 12.14
N PHE A 402 -0.67 3.44 12.45
CA PHE A 402 -0.03 2.67 13.52
C PHE A 402 -0.33 3.23 14.91
N PRO A 403 -0.24 4.55 15.16
CA PRO A 403 -0.58 5.14 16.45
C PRO A 403 -2.03 4.92 16.86
N VAL A 404 -3.00 4.92 15.92
CA VAL A 404 -4.42 4.67 16.25
C VAL A 404 -4.63 3.25 16.75
N VAL A 405 -3.85 2.27 16.28
CA VAL A 405 -3.91 0.90 16.82
C VAL A 405 -3.51 0.89 18.29
N LEU A 406 -2.41 1.56 18.64
CA LEU A 406 -1.91 1.63 20.03
C LEU A 406 -2.85 2.41 20.94
N SER A 407 -3.39 3.55 20.49
CA SER A 407 -4.25 4.41 21.29
C SER A 407 -5.70 3.90 21.37
N LYS A 408 -6.33 3.66 20.23
CA LYS A 408 -7.76 3.28 20.17
C LYS A 408 -7.94 1.79 20.48
N PHE A 409 -7.34 0.90 19.67
CA PHE A 409 -7.64 -0.54 19.76
C PHE A 409 -6.97 -1.23 20.95
N VAL A 410 -5.82 -0.75 21.43
CA VAL A 410 -5.15 -1.31 22.62
C VAL A 410 -5.57 -0.59 23.88
N ARG A 411 -5.31 0.74 23.99
CA ARG A 411 -5.47 1.46 25.27
C ARG A 411 -6.93 1.74 25.61
N THR A 412 -7.71 2.26 24.65
CA THR A 412 -9.07 2.76 24.93
C THR A 412 -10.13 1.67 24.80
N GLU A 413 -10.21 0.99 23.64
CA GLU A 413 -11.27 0.02 23.35
C GLU A 413 -10.90 -1.41 23.77
N LYS A 414 -9.61 -1.69 23.94
CA LYS A 414 -9.08 -2.98 24.43
C LYS A 414 -9.42 -4.20 23.57
N HIS A 415 -9.54 -3.99 22.27
CA HIS A 415 -9.73 -5.08 21.30
C HIS A 415 -8.47 -5.92 21.14
N LEU A 416 -7.28 -5.34 21.37
CA LEU A 416 -5.99 -6.00 21.29
C LEU A 416 -5.19 -5.82 22.58
N LYS A 417 -4.42 -6.84 22.96
CA LYS A 417 -3.35 -6.68 23.95
C LYS A 417 -2.12 -6.05 23.26
N LEU A 418 -1.36 -5.24 23.99
CA LEU A 418 -0.18 -4.54 23.46
C LEU A 418 0.82 -5.48 22.78
N PRO A 419 1.22 -6.65 23.36
CA PRO A 419 2.15 -7.54 22.68
C PRO A 419 1.64 -8.07 21.33
N GLU A 420 0.32 -8.32 21.23
CA GLU A 420 -0.28 -8.78 19.98
C GLU A 420 -0.35 -7.65 18.92
N ALA A 421 -0.66 -6.43 19.33
CA ALA A 421 -0.60 -5.27 18.44
C ALA A 421 0.83 -5.08 17.89
N ILE A 422 1.84 -5.15 18.76
CA ILE A 422 3.25 -5.07 18.34
C ILE A 422 3.58 -6.20 17.35
N ARG A 423 3.21 -7.46 17.64
CA ARG A 423 3.43 -8.59 16.74
C ARG A 423 2.85 -8.33 15.33
N LYS A 424 1.62 -7.83 15.27
CA LYS A 424 0.90 -7.53 14.01
C LYS A 424 1.52 -6.37 13.21
N MET A 425 2.31 -5.54 13.84
CA MET A 425 3.00 -4.40 13.23
C MET A 425 4.49 -4.64 13.00
N THR A 426 5.07 -5.77 13.47
CA THR A 426 6.52 -6.00 13.45
C THR A 426 6.89 -7.39 12.93
N SER A 427 6.98 -8.39 13.82
CA SER A 427 7.48 -9.72 13.47
C SER A 427 6.57 -10.48 12.50
N PHE A 428 5.26 -10.30 12.59
CA PHE A 428 4.35 -11.03 11.71
C PHE A 428 4.44 -10.53 10.25
N PRO A 429 4.36 -9.22 9.95
CA PRO A 429 4.61 -8.74 8.59
C PRO A 429 6.04 -9.03 8.10
N ALA A 430 7.07 -8.90 8.93
CA ALA A 430 8.44 -9.23 8.54
C ALA A 430 8.55 -10.70 8.10
N GLN A 431 8.03 -11.63 8.90
CA GLN A 431 8.02 -13.06 8.59
C GLN A 431 7.21 -13.37 7.32
N ARG A 432 6.10 -12.64 7.12
CA ARG A 432 5.23 -12.84 5.94
C ARG A 432 5.96 -12.68 4.62
N ILE A 433 6.82 -11.69 4.52
CA ILE A 433 7.64 -11.47 3.31
C ILE A 433 9.00 -12.18 3.37
N GLY A 434 9.34 -12.82 4.50
CA GLY A 434 10.59 -13.59 4.62
C GLY A 434 11.79 -12.79 5.13
N LEU A 435 11.58 -11.63 5.77
CA LEU A 435 12.63 -10.91 6.48
C LEU A 435 12.98 -11.64 7.77
N MET A 436 14.18 -12.23 7.84
CA MET A 436 14.59 -13.11 8.93
C MET A 436 15.47 -12.40 9.95
N ASP A 437 15.94 -11.19 9.67
CA ASP A 437 16.85 -10.41 10.52
C ASP A 437 16.22 -9.13 11.10
N ARG A 438 14.88 -8.99 11.01
CA ARG A 438 14.12 -7.79 11.41
C ARG A 438 12.80 -8.17 12.09
N GLY A 439 12.11 -7.18 12.66
CA GLY A 439 10.79 -7.36 13.29
C GLY A 439 10.83 -7.97 14.68
N GLN A 440 12.02 -8.19 15.25
CA GLN A 440 12.24 -8.68 16.62
C GLN A 440 13.46 -7.98 17.24
N LEU A 441 13.45 -7.86 18.57
CA LEU A 441 14.62 -7.44 19.34
C LEU A 441 15.36 -8.72 19.79
N ALA A 442 16.41 -9.07 19.06
CA ALA A 442 17.22 -10.25 19.34
C ALA A 442 18.68 -10.01 18.90
N ASP A 443 19.61 -10.73 19.50
CA ASP A 443 21.02 -10.68 19.14
C ASP A 443 21.20 -11.07 17.66
N GLY A 444 21.98 -10.30 16.92
CA GLY A 444 22.22 -10.51 15.50
C GLY A 444 21.15 -9.93 14.55
N PHE A 445 20.03 -9.44 15.08
CA PHE A 445 19.03 -8.74 14.29
C PHE A 445 19.45 -7.29 13.99
N ARG A 446 18.94 -6.73 12.93
CA ARG A 446 19.14 -5.33 12.59
C ARG A 446 18.45 -4.43 13.61
N ALA A 447 19.11 -3.36 13.99
CA ALA A 447 18.60 -2.41 14.98
C ALA A 447 17.58 -1.45 14.35
N ASP A 448 16.40 -1.99 14.03
CA ASP A 448 15.19 -1.24 13.70
C ASP A 448 14.32 -1.22 14.97
N ILE A 449 14.23 -0.06 15.62
CA ILE A 449 13.69 0.06 16.97
C ILE A 449 12.76 1.28 17.07
N VAL A 450 11.65 1.11 17.79
CA VAL A 450 10.74 2.20 18.17
C VAL A 450 10.67 2.30 19.68
N ILE A 451 10.76 3.53 20.19
CA ILE A 451 10.53 3.88 21.60
C ILE A 451 9.33 4.81 21.67
N PHE A 452 8.28 4.38 22.36
CA PHE A 452 7.05 5.16 22.48
C PHE A 452 6.48 5.11 23.90
N ASN A 453 5.76 6.16 24.26
CA ASN A 453 5.05 6.23 25.53
C ASN A 453 3.67 5.58 25.38
N PRO A 454 3.36 4.47 26.08
CA PRO A 454 2.11 3.75 25.94
C PRO A 454 0.88 4.53 26.42
N ASP A 455 1.07 5.50 27.33
CA ASP A 455 -0.02 6.27 27.93
C ASP A 455 -0.40 7.48 27.08
N THR A 456 0.56 8.03 26.31
CA THR A 456 0.36 9.26 25.55
C THR A 456 0.33 9.08 24.04
N VAL A 457 0.78 7.93 23.51
CA VAL A 457 0.77 7.68 22.06
C VAL A 457 -0.65 7.84 21.50
N HIS A 458 -0.80 8.72 20.50
CA HIS A 458 -2.07 8.94 19.78
C HIS A 458 -1.83 9.66 18.45
N THR A 459 -2.90 9.81 17.70
CA THR A 459 -2.96 10.61 16.48
C THR A 459 -4.21 11.47 16.50
N ASP A 460 -4.08 12.69 16.02
CA ASP A 460 -5.17 13.64 15.80
C ASP A 460 -5.61 13.68 14.33
N ALA A 461 -5.03 12.84 13.47
CA ALA A 461 -5.38 12.75 12.06
C ALA A 461 -6.82 12.28 11.87
N THR A 462 -7.66 13.15 11.35
CA THR A 462 -9.06 12.89 11.00
C THR A 462 -9.28 13.03 9.49
N LYS A 463 -10.47 12.66 9.03
CA LYS A 463 -10.82 12.88 7.61
C LYS A 463 -10.86 14.38 7.27
N GLU A 464 -11.30 15.21 8.19
CA GLU A 464 -11.44 16.66 8.04
C GLU A 464 -10.10 17.40 8.14
N ASP A 465 -9.15 16.85 8.90
CA ASP A 465 -7.81 17.40 9.11
C ASP A 465 -6.79 16.26 9.19
N PRO A 466 -6.31 15.74 8.05
CA PRO A 466 -5.54 14.50 8.02
C PRO A 466 -4.05 14.66 8.31
N LYS A 467 -3.47 15.86 8.16
CA LYS A 467 -2.03 16.08 8.24
C LYS A 467 -1.53 16.35 9.66
N HIS A 468 -1.77 15.41 10.58
CA HIS A 468 -1.27 15.47 11.94
C HIS A 468 -0.25 14.37 12.21
N TYR A 469 0.97 14.78 12.54
CA TYR A 469 1.97 13.82 13.02
C TYR A 469 1.57 13.26 14.39
N PRO A 470 1.84 11.99 14.66
CA PRO A 470 1.49 11.37 15.93
C PRO A 470 2.30 11.93 17.09
N VAL A 471 1.72 11.83 18.29
CA VAL A 471 2.36 12.17 19.55
C VAL A 471 2.73 10.88 20.30
N GLY A 472 3.78 10.94 21.14
CA GLY A 472 4.17 9.84 22.02
C GLY A 472 5.12 8.82 21.40
N ILE A 473 5.51 8.96 20.12
CA ILE A 473 6.62 8.20 19.52
C ILE A 473 7.88 9.04 19.65
N ASN A 474 8.75 8.64 20.57
CA ASN A 474 9.88 9.48 20.99
C ASN A 474 11.13 9.23 20.13
N TYR A 475 11.42 7.96 19.84
CA TYR A 475 12.56 7.58 19.01
C TYR A 475 12.18 6.53 17.97
N VAL A 476 12.75 6.69 16.77
CA VAL A 476 12.76 5.68 15.73
C VAL A 476 14.19 5.51 15.25
N ILE A 477 14.65 4.28 15.27
CA ILE A 477 16.00 3.89 14.88
C ILE A 477 15.88 2.95 13.70
N VAL A 478 16.60 3.23 12.63
CA VAL A 478 16.62 2.42 11.40
C VAL A 478 18.07 2.00 11.13
N ASN A 479 18.29 0.68 10.98
CA ASN A 479 19.63 0.14 10.77
C ASN A 479 20.69 0.63 11.79
N GLY A 480 20.27 0.91 13.03
CA GLY A 480 21.13 1.40 14.11
C GLY A 480 21.35 2.92 14.14
N GLU A 481 20.78 3.67 13.21
CA GLU A 481 20.87 5.14 13.18
C GLU A 481 19.54 5.79 13.63
N VAL A 482 19.63 6.83 14.45
CA VAL A 482 18.45 7.54 14.98
C VAL A 482 17.87 8.46 13.91
N VAL A 483 16.68 8.14 13.44
CA VAL A 483 15.95 8.94 12.42
C VAL A 483 14.93 9.87 13.08
N ILE A 484 14.27 9.42 14.15
CA ILE A 484 13.43 10.30 14.98
C ILE A 484 14.03 10.38 16.39
N GLU A 485 14.19 11.58 16.87
CA GLU A 485 14.64 11.90 18.22
C GLU A 485 13.71 12.91 18.90
N ASN A 486 13.16 12.54 20.07
CA ASN A 486 12.17 13.35 20.78
C ASN A 486 11.01 13.81 19.89
N GLY A 487 10.53 12.89 19.03
CA GLY A 487 9.44 13.12 18.09
C GLY A 487 9.79 13.98 16.87
N LYS A 488 11.06 14.33 16.66
CA LYS A 488 11.52 15.16 15.53
C LYS A 488 12.45 14.38 14.62
N ASN A 489 12.31 14.59 13.31
CA ASN A 489 13.21 14.01 12.32
C ASN A 489 14.63 14.61 12.44
N THR A 490 15.64 13.76 12.43
CA THR A 490 17.06 14.13 12.50
C THR A 490 17.65 14.51 11.15
N GLY A 491 16.98 14.13 10.06
CA GLY A 491 17.48 14.26 8.70
C GLY A 491 18.28 13.05 8.21
N ALA A 492 18.47 12.03 9.06
CA ALA A 492 19.19 10.82 8.68
C ALA A 492 18.43 9.97 7.66
N THR A 493 19.16 9.37 6.73
CA THR A 493 18.60 8.51 5.66
C THR A 493 19.31 7.16 5.58
N PRO A 494 19.32 6.36 6.69
CA PRO A 494 20.04 5.09 6.75
C PRO A 494 19.32 3.93 6.07
N GLY A 495 18.16 4.18 5.47
CA GLY A 495 17.32 3.17 4.84
C GLY A 495 17.99 2.50 3.65
N ARG A 496 17.58 1.29 3.37
CA ARG A 496 18.15 0.46 2.29
C ARG A 496 17.05 -0.30 1.56
N ALA A 497 17.32 -0.65 0.32
CA ALA A 497 16.56 -1.68 -0.36
C ALA A 497 16.82 -3.05 0.30
N LEU A 498 15.76 -3.70 0.75
CA LEU A 498 15.83 -5.06 1.29
C LEU A 498 15.62 -6.05 0.16
N ARG A 499 16.71 -6.65 -0.30
CA ARG A 499 16.70 -7.60 -1.42
C ARG A 499 16.53 -9.02 -0.92
N ARG A 500 15.68 -9.76 -1.61
CA ARG A 500 15.50 -11.18 -1.31
C ARG A 500 16.77 -11.96 -1.69
N GLY A 501 17.23 -12.83 -0.78
CA GLY A 501 18.39 -13.69 -1.02
C GLY A 501 19.76 -13.05 -0.78
N HIS A 502 19.81 -11.86 -0.20
CA HIS A 502 21.06 -11.15 0.11
C HIS A 502 21.18 -10.81 1.60
#